data_d40a4686b18e15c7a268ee88214722d4
#
_entry.id   d40a4686b18e15c7a268ee88214722d4
#
_cell.length_a   1.000
_cell.length_b   1.000
_cell.length_c   1.000
_cell.angle_alpha   90.00
_cell.angle_beta   90.00
_cell.angle_gamma   90.00
#
_symmetry.space_group_name_H-M   'P 1'
#
loop_
_entity.id
_entity.type
_entity.pdbx_description
1 polymer ?
#
loop_
_entity_poly.entity_id
_entity_poly.type
_entity_poly.pdbx_seq_one_letter_code
_entity_poly.pdbx_strand_id
1 'polypeptide(L)'
;MDASVVVKWALPILDNEDHADKALQILFLAKDSRVFVRQPPHWLAEAAAVIGRLSPETAVEDIKDLYEFNFEIVDSLDVYIRACEISKELNHHMFDTLYHAVAILGDAILVTADRKYFNKAEEYGKIVLLENFEI
;
A
#
# COMPACT_ATOMS: atom_id res chain seq x y z
N MET A 1 2.02 1.14 2.43
CA MET A 1 0.67 1.26 1.81
C MET A 1 0.52 0.17 0.78
N ASP A 2 -0.59 -0.52 0.79
CA ASP A 2 -0.84 -1.55 -0.22
C ASP A 2 -1.34 -0.96 -1.55
N ALA A 3 -1.52 -1.81 -2.54
CA ALA A 3 -1.93 -1.38 -3.88
C ALA A 3 -3.29 -0.67 -3.89
N SER A 4 -4.18 -0.99 -2.94
CA SER A 4 -5.51 -0.37 -2.87
C SER A 4 -5.45 1.16 -2.65
N VAL A 5 -4.39 1.65 -2.01
CA VAL A 5 -4.15 3.08 -1.80
C VAL A 5 -3.33 3.67 -2.95
N VAL A 6 -2.25 2.99 -3.34
CA VAL A 6 -1.33 3.49 -4.38
C VAL A 6 -2.02 3.71 -5.71
N VAL A 7 -2.90 2.80 -6.12
CA VAL A 7 -3.63 2.95 -7.39
C VAL A 7 -4.51 4.20 -7.44
N LYS A 8 -4.94 4.71 -6.30
CA LYS A 8 -5.72 5.94 -6.23
C LYS A 8 -4.89 7.18 -6.59
N TRP A 9 -3.58 7.11 -6.51
CA TRP A 9 -2.68 8.18 -6.95
C TRP A 9 -2.65 8.29 -8.48
N ALA A 10 -2.66 7.14 -9.16
CA ALA A 10 -2.62 7.10 -10.62
C ALA A 10 -4.00 7.28 -11.25
N LEU A 11 -5.05 6.84 -10.56
CA LEU A 11 -6.42 6.78 -11.08
C LEU A 11 -7.41 7.62 -10.27
N PRO A 12 -7.07 8.88 -9.88
CA PRO A 12 -7.95 9.68 -9.02
C PRO A 12 -9.24 10.15 -9.72
N ILE A 13 -9.30 10.03 -11.04
CA ILE A 13 -10.41 10.54 -11.88
C ILE A 13 -11.47 9.47 -12.16
N LEU A 14 -11.20 8.21 -11.80
CA LEU A 14 -12.20 7.16 -11.94
C LEU A 14 -13.32 7.37 -10.92
N ASP A 15 -14.55 7.47 -11.40
CA ASP A 15 -15.74 7.84 -10.62
C ASP A 15 -16.04 6.93 -9.43
N ASN A 16 -15.36 5.79 -9.32
CA ASN A 16 -15.57 4.78 -8.28
C ASN A 16 -14.43 4.69 -7.27
N GLU A 17 -13.46 5.62 -7.28
CA GLU A 17 -12.34 5.60 -6.35
C GLU A 17 -12.67 6.42 -5.09
N ASP A 18 -13.31 5.75 -4.13
CA ASP A 18 -13.63 6.34 -2.84
C ASP A 18 -12.36 6.79 -2.10
N HIS A 19 -12.43 7.92 -1.43
CA HIS A 19 -11.34 8.49 -0.64
C HIS A 19 -10.06 8.81 -1.42
N ALA A 20 -10.17 9.05 -2.73
CA ALA A 20 -9.03 9.47 -3.55
C ALA A 20 -8.38 10.75 -3.03
N ASP A 21 -9.15 11.67 -2.46
CA ASP A 21 -8.68 12.89 -1.81
C ASP A 21 -7.72 12.60 -0.66
N LYS A 22 -8.03 11.62 0.19
CA LYS A 22 -7.15 11.19 1.29
C LYS A 22 -5.88 10.51 0.77
N ALA A 23 -6.01 9.68 -0.26
CA ALA A 23 -4.84 9.06 -0.89
C ALA A 23 -3.90 10.11 -1.46
N LEU A 24 -4.44 11.12 -2.16
CA LEU A 24 -3.66 12.24 -2.68
C LEU A 24 -3.02 13.07 -1.58
N GLN A 25 -3.69 13.26 -0.46
CA GLN A 25 -3.11 13.95 0.69
C GLN A 25 -1.84 13.23 1.19
N ILE A 26 -1.88 11.91 1.31
CA ILE A 26 -0.70 11.12 1.68
C ILE A 26 0.42 11.30 0.66
N LEU A 27 0.08 11.29 -0.63
CA LEU A 27 1.04 11.51 -1.71
C LEU A 27 1.75 12.85 -1.58
N PHE A 28 1.01 13.93 -1.34
CA PHE A 28 1.60 15.26 -1.15
C PHE A 28 2.50 15.32 0.08
N LEU A 29 2.10 14.67 1.17
CA LEU A 29 2.93 14.60 2.38
C LEU A 29 4.22 13.83 2.13
N ALA A 30 4.17 12.78 1.33
CA ALA A 30 5.37 12.03 0.94
C ALA A 30 6.29 12.88 0.06
N LYS A 31 5.74 13.63 -0.91
CA LYS A 31 6.51 14.55 -1.74
C LYS A 31 7.19 15.65 -0.93
N ASP A 32 6.52 16.15 0.08
CA ASP A 32 7.05 17.20 0.96
C ASP A 32 7.95 16.64 2.08
N SER A 33 8.27 15.37 2.05
CA SER A 33 9.07 14.68 3.07
C SER A 33 8.52 14.80 4.49
N ARG A 34 7.20 14.96 4.62
CA ARG A 34 6.51 15.03 5.91
C ARG A 34 6.10 13.65 6.42
N VAL A 35 6.02 12.67 5.52
CA VAL A 35 5.89 11.26 5.86
C VAL A 35 6.89 10.46 5.04
N PHE A 36 7.38 9.37 5.62
CA PHE A 36 8.27 8.44 4.93
C PHE A 36 7.51 7.18 4.59
N VAL A 37 7.59 6.77 3.33
CA VAL A 37 6.90 5.59 2.81
C VAL A 37 7.90 4.46 2.69
N ARG A 38 7.59 3.32 3.29
CA ARG A 38 8.33 2.07 3.17
C ARG A 38 7.45 1.04 2.50
N GLN A 39 8.02 0.31 1.55
CA GLN A 39 7.28 -0.65 0.76
C GLN A 39 8.02 -1.99 0.67
N PRO A 40 7.29 -3.11 0.59
CA PRO A 40 7.90 -4.39 0.24
C PRO A 40 8.28 -4.42 -1.25
N PRO A 41 9.18 -5.34 -1.67
CA PRO A 41 9.71 -5.34 -3.04
C PRO A 41 8.66 -5.47 -4.16
N HIS A 42 7.52 -6.10 -3.89
CA HIS A 42 6.49 -6.36 -4.90
C HIS A 42 5.48 -5.21 -5.11
N TRP A 43 5.60 -4.12 -4.36
CA TRP A 43 4.59 -3.05 -4.35
C TRP A 43 4.31 -2.46 -5.73
N LEU A 44 5.36 -2.20 -6.51
CA LEU A 44 5.20 -1.59 -7.82
C LEU A 44 4.59 -2.56 -8.83
N ALA A 45 5.01 -3.82 -8.79
CA ALA A 45 4.44 -4.85 -9.66
C ALA A 45 2.93 -5.02 -9.41
N GLU A 46 2.52 -5.01 -8.16
CA GLU A 46 1.12 -5.15 -7.78
C GLU A 46 0.29 -3.94 -8.22
N ALA A 47 0.79 -2.73 -7.96
CA ALA A 47 0.16 -1.50 -8.43
C ALA A 47 0.09 -1.45 -9.96
N ALA A 48 1.17 -1.81 -10.65
CA ALA A 48 1.24 -1.85 -12.10
C ALA A 48 0.22 -2.83 -12.71
N ALA A 49 0.03 -3.98 -12.09
CA ALA A 49 -0.94 -4.97 -12.57
C ALA A 49 -2.37 -4.41 -12.52
N VAL A 50 -2.73 -3.67 -11.48
CA VAL A 50 -4.05 -3.05 -11.35
C VAL A 50 -4.20 -1.90 -12.35
N ILE A 51 -3.22 -1.01 -12.43
CA ILE A 51 -3.25 0.15 -13.34
C ILE A 51 -3.32 -0.32 -14.80
N GLY A 52 -2.53 -1.33 -15.16
CA GLY A 52 -2.53 -1.89 -16.52
C GLY A 52 -3.87 -2.46 -16.94
N ARG A 53 -4.62 -3.01 -15.99
CA ARG A 53 -5.97 -3.54 -16.23
C ARG A 53 -7.02 -2.43 -16.33
N LEU A 54 -6.96 -1.42 -15.45
CA LEU A 54 -7.99 -0.38 -15.34
C LEU A 54 -7.77 0.81 -16.27
N SER A 55 -6.53 1.12 -16.59
CA SER A 55 -6.17 2.26 -17.44
C SER A 55 -4.97 1.95 -18.33
N PRO A 56 -5.14 1.02 -19.29
CA PRO A 56 -4.03 0.56 -20.13
C PRO A 56 -3.40 1.68 -20.96
N GLU A 57 -4.14 2.73 -21.31
CA GLU A 57 -3.64 3.84 -22.13
C GLU A 57 -2.60 4.68 -21.40
N THR A 58 -2.71 4.82 -20.07
CA THR A 58 -1.82 5.64 -19.26
C THR A 58 -0.85 4.82 -18.42
N ALA A 59 -1.01 3.51 -18.39
CA ALA A 59 -0.33 2.62 -17.44
C ALA A 59 1.19 2.78 -17.46
N VAL A 60 1.82 2.86 -18.63
CA VAL A 60 3.28 2.94 -18.73
C VAL A 60 3.79 4.23 -18.07
N GLU A 61 3.16 5.36 -18.34
CA GLU A 61 3.56 6.65 -17.74
C GLU A 61 3.28 6.67 -16.23
N ASP A 62 2.15 6.14 -15.80
CA ASP A 62 1.81 6.05 -14.38
C ASP A 62 2.82 5.19 -13.62
N ILE A 63 3.27 4.08 -14.19
CA ILE A 63 4.28 3.20 -13.59
C ILE A 63 5.63 3.92 -13.48
N LYS A 64 6.03 4.66 -14.52
CA LYS A 64 7.25 5.47 -14.47
C LYS A 64 7.19 6.50 -13.35
N ASP A 65 6.08 7.20 -13.22
CA ASP A 65 5.88 8.21 -12.18
C ASP A 65 5.96 7.59 -10.79
N LEU A 66 5.32 6.44 -10.58
CA LEU A 66 5.38 5.71 -9.31
C LEU A 66 6.81 5.25 -8.97
N TYR A 67 7.54 4.76 -9.96
CA TYR A 67 8.92 4.33 -9.78
C TYR A 67 9.83 5.48 -9.32
N GLU A 68 9.60 6.68 -9.85
CA GLU A 68 10.40 7.86 -9.54
C GLU A 68 10.24 8.36 -8.10
N PHE A 69 9.20 7.94 -7.37
CA PHE A 69 9.10 8.24 -5.94
C PHE A 69 10.25 7.66 -5.13
N ASN A 70 10.88 6.61 -5.62
CA ASN A 70 12.05 5.99 -4.99
C ASN A 70 11.84 5.68 -3.50
N PHE A 71 10.73 5.05 -3.19
CA PHE A 71 10.42 4.65 -1.81
C PHE A 71 11.45 3.69 -1.25
N GLU A 72 11.67 3.76 0.06
CA GLU A 72 12.50 2.79 0.75
C GLU A 72 11.91 1.39 0.62
N ILE A 73 12.68 0.46 0.07
CA ILE A 73 12.28 -0.93 -0.09
C ILE A 73 12.81 -1.73 1.08
N VAL A 74 11.92 -2.41 1.78
CA VAL A 74 12.26 -3.28 2.91
C VAL A 74 12.23 -4.72 2.43
N ASP A 75 13.41 -5.31 2.31
CA ASP A 75 13.64 -6.66 1.81
C ASP A 75 14.50 -7.44 2.81
N SER A 76 13.95 -7.75 3.97
CA SER A 76 14.64 -8.48 5.02
C SER A 76 13.96 -9.81 5.30
N LEU A 77 14.75 -10.80 5.74
CA LEU A 77 14.25 -12.12 6.10
C LEU A 77 13.17 -12.04 7.18
N ASP A 78 13.34 -11.17 8.17
CA ASP A 78 12.39 -11.01 9.28
C ASP A 78 11.01 -10.60 8.79
N VAL A 79 10.95 -9.73 7.78
CA VAL A 79 9.68 -9.29 7.18
C VAL A 79 8.99 -10.47 6.49
N TYR A 80 9.73 -11.28 5.72
CA TYR A 80 9.16 -12.47 5.08
C TYR A 80 8.65 -13.49 6.10
N ILE A 81 9.40 -13.73 7.17
CA ILE A 81 8.98 -14.64 8.23
C ILE A 81 7.69 -14.14 8.88
N ARG A 82 7.66 -12.86 9.29
CA ARG A 82 6.49 -12.29 9.93
C ARG A 82 5.26 -12.30 9.01
N ALA A 83 5.44 -11.96 7.75
CA ALA A 83 4.38 -12.01 6.75
C ALA A 83 3.82 -13.43 6.57
N CYS A 84 4.68 -14.43 6.58
CA CYS A 84 4.30 -15.83 6.49
C CYS A 84 3.48 -16.27 7.72
N GLU A 85 3.90 -15.87 8.92
CA GLU A 85 3.17 -16.16 10.16
C GLU A 85 1.76 -15.59 10.13
N ILE A 86 1.62 -14.31 9.76
CA ILE A 86 0.33 -13.64 9.65
C ILE A 86 -0.53 -14.31 8.58
N SER A 87 0.05 -14.62 7.43
CA SER A 87 -0.63 -15.30 6.32
C SER A 87 -1.24 -16.62 6.76
N LYS A 88 -0.51 -17.41 7.53
CA LYS A 88 -0.99 -18.69 8.07
C LYS A 88 -2.12 -18.50 9.08
N GLU A 89 -1.95 -17.59 10.02
CA GLU A 89 -2.94 -17.34 11.07
C GLU A 89 -4.27 -16.82 10.51
N LEU A 90 -4.20 -15.93 9.50
CA LEU A 90 -5.37 -15.32 8.89
C LEU A 90 -5.94 -16.10 7.71
N ASN A 91 -5.23 -17.13 7.24
CA ASN A 91 -5.55 -17.81 5.99
C ASN A 91 -5.73 -16.79 4.85
N HIS A 92 -4.73 -15.93 4.68
CA HIS A 92 -4.72 -14.84 3.72
C HIS A 92 -3.42 -14.86 2.92
N HIS A 93 -3.44 -14.38 1.67
CA HIS A 93 -2.22 -14.45 0.88
C HIS A 93 -1.11 -13.55 1.38
N MET A 94 0.11 -14.07 1.25
CA MET A 94 1.31 -13.44 1.77
C MET A 94 1.62 -12.09 1.12
N PHE A 95 1.20 -11.85 -0.11
CA PHE A 95 1.44 -10.56 -0.76
C PHE A 95 0.80 -9.40 0.00
N ASP A 96 -0.39 -9.60 0.56
CA ASP A 96 -1.04 -8.58 1.40
C ASP A 96 -0.38 -8.47 2.78
N THR A 97 -0.04 -9.60 3.39
CA THR A 97 0.57 -9.61 4.72
C THR A 97 2.00 -9.06 4.74
N LEU A 98 2.69 -9.05 3.60
CA LEU A 98 4.01 -8.42 3.47
C LEU A 98 3.97 -6.93 3.78
N TYR A 99 2.98 -6.21 3.29
CA TYR A 99 2.81 -4.78 3.64
C TYR A 99 2.63 -4.59 5.14
N HIS A 100 1.86 -5.45 5.76
CA HIS A 100 1.58 -5.37 7.19
C HIS A 100 2.83 -5.70 8.02
N ALA A 101 3.58 -6.71 7.60
CA ALA A 101 4.83 -7.08 8.26
C ALA A 101 5.87 -5.95 8.20
N VAL A 102 5.98 -5.25 7.07
CA VAL A 102 6.84 -4.06 6.96
C VAL A 102 6.44 -3.01 7.98
N ALA A 103 5.15 -2.75 8.14
CA ALA A 103 4.65 -1.78 9.11
C ALA A 103 4.94 -2.21 10.56
N ILE A 104 4.62 -3.45 10.91
CA ILE A 104 4.80 -3.98 12.27
C ILE A 104 6.27 -3.92 12.70
N LEU A 105 7.18 -4.43 11.87
CA LEU A 105 8.59 -4.51 12.21
C LEU A 105 9.31 -3.16 12.11
N GLY A 106 8.78 -2.26 11.28
CA GLY A 106 9.35 -0.93 11.09
C GLY A 106 8.77 0.16 11.98
N ASP A 107 7.92 -0.20 12.93
CA ASP A 107 7.17 0.75 13.77
C ASP A 107 6.47 1.84 12.94
N ALA A 108 5.87 1.42 11.85
CA ALA A 108 5.11 2.25 10.93
C ALA A 108 3.64 1.82 10.93
N ILE A 109 2.83 2.43 10.09
CA ILE A 109 1.41 2.12 9.97
C ILE A 109 1.10 1.73 8.52
N LEU A 110 0.46 0.58 8.35
CA LEU A 110 -0.10 0.19 7.07
C LEU A 110 -1.39 0.98 6.83
N VAL A 111 -1.42 1.78 5.79
CA VAL A 111 -2.66 2.41 5.31
C VAL A 111 -3.23 1.55 4.19
N THR A 112 -4.47 1.14 4.33
CA THR A 112 -5.15 0.27 3.35
C THR A 112 -6.56 0.75 3.07
N ALA A 113 -7.05 0.53 1.87
CA ALA A 113 -8.47 0.68 1.51
C ALA A 113 -9.20 -0.67 1.48
N ASP A 114 -8.49 -1.77 1.72
CA ASP A 114 -9.04 -3.12 1.76
C ASP A 114 -9.68 -3.41 3.12
N ARG A 115 -10.98 -3.18 3.21
CA ARG A 115 -11.75 -3.40 4.43
C ARG A 115 -11.76 -4.87 4.84
N LYS A 116 -11.77 -5.78 3.89
CA LYS A 116 -11.78 -7.22 4.16
C LYS A 116 -10.49 -7.65 4.87
N TYR A 117 -9.34 -7.19 4.38
CA TYR A 117 -8.07 -7.45 5.05
C TYR A 117 -8.00 -6.77 6.41
N PHE A 118 -8.39 -5.50 6.48
CA PHE A 118 -8.42 -4.75 7.74
C PHE A 118 -9.19 -5.50 8.82
N ASN A 119 -10.40 -5.97 8.51
CA ASN A 119 -11.24 -6.69 9.48
C ASN A 119 -10.59 -7.97 10.00
N LYS A 120 -9.79 -8.66 9.17
CA LYS A 120 -9.05 -9.85 9.60
C LYS A 120 -7.84 -9.51 10.45
N ALA A 121 -7.17 -8.40 10.17
CA ALA A 121 -5.82 -8.13 10.61
C ALA A 121 -5.71 -7.02 11.66
N GLU A 122 -6.80 -6.31 11.99
CA GLU A 122 -6.77 -5.16 12.90
C GLU A 122 -6.21 -5.48 14.28
N GLU A 123 -6.39 -6.70 14.77
CA GLU A 123 -5.87 -7.12 16.07
C GLU A 123 -4.35 -7.11 16.18
N TYR A 124 -3.64 -7.25 15.06
CA TYR A 124 -2.18 -7.11 15.03
C TYR A 124 -1.71 -5.68 15.28
N GLY A 125 -2.60 -4.69 15.16
CA GLY A 125 -2.23 -3.29 15.24
C GLY A 125 -1.46 -2.81 14.01
N LYS A 126 -0.96 -1.59 14.07
CA LYS A 126 -0.15 -0.97 12.99
C LYS A 126 -0.85 -0.96 11.63
N ILE A 127 -2.16 -0.83 11.62
CA ILE A 127 -2.99 -0.77 10.41
C ILE A 127 -4.13 0.23 10.60
N VAL A 128 -4.45 0.98 9.55
CA VAL A 128 -5.58 1.90 9.53
C VAL A 128 -6.24 1.88 8.15
N LEU A 129 -7.55 2.00 8.13
CA LEU A 129 -8.27 2.22 6.88
C LEU A 129 -8.00 3.62 6.35
N LEU A 130 -7.88 3.75 5.02
CA LEU A 130 -7.65 5.04 4.37
C LEU A 130 -8.67 6.09 4.79
N GLU A 131 -9.95 5.70 4.88
CA GLU A 131 -11.04 6.61 5.30
C GLU A 131 -10.82 7.20 6.70
N ASN A 132 -10.13 6.50 7.56
CA ASN A 132 -9.85 6.88 8.95
C ASN A 132 -8.44 7.43 9.16
N PHE A 133 -7.66 7.53 8.08
CA PHE A 133 -6.30 8.06 8.19
C PHE A 133 -6.34 9.56 8.50
N GLU A 134 -5.66 9.94 9.56
CA GLU A 134 -5.50 11.32 10.01
C GLU A 134 -4.01 11.61 10.25
N ILE A 135 -3.64 12.85 10.02
CA ILE A 135 -2.26 13.32 10.20
C ILE A 135 -2.17 14.18 11.44
#